data_cba00e8502cc886241806c0bd57c3cec
#
_entry.id   cba00e8502cc886241806c0bd57c3cec
#
_cell.length_a   1.000
_cell.length_b   1.000
_cell.length_c   1.000
_cell.angle_alpha   90.00
_cell.angle_beta   90.00
_cell.angle_gamma   90.00
#
_symmetry.space_group_name_H-M   'P 1'
#
loop_
_entity.id
_entity.type
_entity.pdbx_description
1 polymer ?
#
loop_
_entity_poly.entity_id
_entity_poly.type
_entity_poly.pdbx_seq_one_letter_code
_entity_poly.pdbx_strand_id
1 'polypeptide(L)'
;MTSKYSKDLANILQMLRNIEEDLNLINYTETEKKIYYTIACKNSDNHTCRISDVINESGFSRSTVYKTIKKFENANLVLMQQSQGDKREFNLVLA
;
A
#
# COMPACT_ATOMS: atom_id res chain seq x y z
N MET A 1 -10.88 22.17 -23.29
CA MET A 1 -11.65 21.06 -23.83
C MET A 1 -11.85 20.01 -22.73
N THR A 2 -13.08 19.74 -22.42
CA THR A 2 -13.40 18.72 -21.42
C THR A 2 -13.32 17.36 -22.09
N SER A 3 -12.37 16.57 -21.68
CA SER A 3 -12.22 15.24 -22.22
C SER A 3 -12.97 14.24 -21.33
N LYS A 4 -13.20 13.07 -21.86
CA LYS A 4 -13.72 11.98 -21.05
C LYS A 4 -12.76 11.63 -19.92
N TYR A 5 -11.47 11.93 -20.08
CA TYR A 5 -10.49 11.68 -19.02
C TYR A 5 -10.72 12.55 -17.79
N SER A 6 -11.18 13.81 -17.95
CA SER A 6 -11.49 14.65 -16.80
C SER A 6 -12.58 14.03 -15.93
N LYS A 7 -13.62 13.51 -16.56
CA LYS A 7 -14.73 12.88 -15.85
C LYS A 7 -14.28 11.55 -15.22
N ASP A 8 -13.53 10.76 -15.95
CA ASP A 8 -13.03 9.49 -15.45
C ASP A 8 -12.10 9.71 -14.25
N LEU A 9 -11.20 10.69 -14.34
CA LEU A 9 -10.30 11.03 -13.24
C LEU A 9 -11.08 11.47 -12.00
N ALA A 10 -12.09 12.33 -12.19
CA ALA A 10 -12.90 12.81 -11.07
C ALA A 10 -13.59 11.62 -10.36
N ASN A 11 -14.13 10.69 -11.14
CA ASN A 11 -14.79 9.50 -10.58
C ASN A 11 -13.80 8.62 -9.81
N ILE A 12 -12.62 8.37 -10.40
CA ILE A 12 -11.59 7.54 -9.75
C ILE A 12 -11.10 8.20 -8.46
N LEU A 13 -10.87 9.51 -8.49
CA LEU A 13 -10.42 10.24 -7.31
C LEU A 13 -11.47 10.21 -6.20
N GLN A 14 -12.75 10.30 -6.56
CA GLN A 14 -13.82 10.22 -5.56
C GLN A 14 -13.86 8.82 -4.94
N MET A 15 -13.74 7.77 -5.75
CA MET A 15 -13.70 6.41 -5.26
C MET A 15 -12.52 6.20 -4.31
N LEU A 16 -11.35 6.72 -4.70
CA LEU A 16 -10.15 6.61 -3.87
C LEU A 16 -10.35 7.33 -2.53
N ARG A 17 -10.92 8.53 -2.56
CA ARG A 17 -11.20 9.28 -1.33
C ARG A 17 -12.11 8.50 -0.40
N ASN A 18 -13.16 7.88 -0.95
CA ASN A 18 -14.07 7.07 -0.15
C ASN A 18 -13.37 5.90 0.53
N ILE A 19 -12.50 5.23 -0.21
CA ILE A 19 -11.70 4.12 0.33
C ILE A 19 -10.75 4.61 1.41
N GLU A 20 -10.10 5.75 1.18
CA GLU A 20 -9.19 6.33 2.17
C GLU A 20 -9.91 6.69 3.47
N GLU A 21 -11.13 7.21 3.35
CA GLU A 21 -11.95 7.51 4.53
C GLU A 21 -12.33 6.23 5.28
N ASP A 22 -12.78 5.22 4.55
CA ASP A 22 -13.19 3.94 5.14
C ASP A 22 -12.04 3.25 5.88
N LEU A 23 -10.82 3.33 5.32
CA LEU A 23 -9.62 2.73 5.91
C LEU A 23 -8.91 3.67 6.88
N ASN A 24 -9.42 4.89 7.06
CA ASN A 24 -8.78 5.92 7.86
C ASN A 24 -7.38 6.31 7.36
N LEU A 25 -7.15 6.13 6.06
CA LEU A 25 -5.88 6.48 5.43
C LEU A 25 -5.73 7.99 5.24
N ILE A 26 -6.81 8.73 5.36
CA ILE A 26 -6.81 10.17 5.14
C ILE A 26 -5.86 10.90 6.11
N ASN A 27 -5.57 10.28 7.26
CA ASN A 27 -4.68 10.85 8.27
C ASN A 27 -3.22 10.45 8.07
N TYR A 28 -2.93 9.67 7.04
CA TYR A 28 -1.56 9.25 6.74
C TYR A 28 -0.92 10.20 5.74
N THR A 29 0.41 10.25 5.74
CA THR A 29 1.14 11.10 4.80
C THR A 29 1.08 10.53 3.39
N GLU A 30 1.42 11.34 2.40
CA GLU A 30 1.47 10.89 1.00
C GLU A 30 2.47 9.74 0.82
N THR A 31 3.61 9.79 1.51
CA THR A 31 4.60 8.72 1.50
C THR A 31 3.99 7.42 2.02
N GLU A 32 3.29 7.50 3.14
CA GLU A 32 2.65 6.33 3.75
C GLU A 32 1.57 5.76 2.85
N LYS A 33 0.73 6.62 2.27
CA LYS A 33 -0.30 6.18 1.34
C LYS A 33 0.30 5.48 0.12
N LYS A 34 1.39 6.02 -0.42
CA LYS A 34 2.05 5.42 -1.57
C LYS A 34 2.56 4.01 -1.26
N ILE A 35 3.09 3.83 -0.07
CA ILE A 35 3.54 2.51 0.37
C ILE A 35 2.35 1.54 0.48
N TYR A 36 1.25 2.00 1.06
CA TYR A 36 0.04 1.19 1.17
C TYR A 36 -0.47 0.77 -0.22
N TYR A 37 -0.51 1.72 -1.16
CA TYR A 37 -0.99 1.43 -2.51
C TYR A 37 -0.07 0.46 -3.26
N THR A 38 1.23 0.53 -3.01
CA THR A 38 2.19 -0.41 -3.58
C THR A 38 1.88 -1.83 -3.12
N ILE A 39 1.60 -2.00 -1.84
CA ILE A 39 1.21 -3.31 -1.29
C ILE A 39 -0.10 -3.77 -1.92
N ALA A 40 -1.08 -2.89 -2.01
CA ALA A 40 -2.40 -3.21 -2.58
C ALA A 40 -2.28 -3.69 -4.02
N CYS A 41 -1.46 -3.02 -4.82
CA CYS A 41 -1.26 -3.40 -6.22
C CYS A 41 -0.63 -4.79 -6.33
N LYS A 42 0.34 -5.10 -5.50
CA LYS A 42 0.98 -6.41 -5.49
C LYS A 42 -0.02 -7.50 -5.08
N ASN A 43 -0.80 -7.24 -4.04
CA ASN A 43 -1.77 -8.22 -3.56
C ASN A 43 -2.87 -8.48 -4.60
N SER A 44 -3.32 -7.45 -5.32
CA SER A 44 -4.40 -7.60 -6.29
C SER A 44 -4.03 -8.49 -7.47
N ASP A 45 -2.74 -8.57 -7.78
CA ASP A 45 -2.24 -9.41 -8.88
C ASP A 45 -1.94 -10.83 -8.43
N ASN A 46 -2.33 -11.20 -7.22
CA ASN A 46 -2.05 -12.50 -6.60
C ASN A 46 -0.55 -12.77 -6.48
N HIS A 47 0.26 -11.72 -6.47
CA HIS A 47 1.69 -11.84 -6.26
C HIS A 47 2.01 -11.70 -4.79
N THR A 48 3.05 -12.41 -4.38
CA THR A 48 3.60 -12.24 -3.05
C THR A 48 4.21 -10.86 -2.96
N CYS A 49 3.89 -10.12 -1.90
CA CYS A 49 4.46 -8.80 -1.67
C CYS A 49 5.46 -8.89 -0.52
N ARG A 50 6.73 -8.75 -0.86
CA ARG A 50 7.82 -8.74 0.13
C ARG A 50 8.18 -7.30 0.46
N ILE A 51 8.82 -7.10 1.60
CA ILE A 51 9.29 -5.75 1.97
C ILE A 51 10.26 -5.22 0.91
N SER A 52 11.14 -6.09 0.38
CA SER A 52 12.07 -5.69 -0.68
C SER A 52 11.36 -5.20 -1.94
N ASP A 53 10.22 -5.81 -2.27
CA ASP A 53 9.43 -5.37 -3.43
C ASP A 53 8.90 -3.96 -3.21
N VAL A 54 8.43 -3.67 -1.99
CA VAL A 54 7.93 -2.34 -1.66
C VAL A 54 9.04 -1.30 -1.75
N ILE A 55 10.22 -1.63 -1.24
CA ILE A 55 11.37 -0.73 -1.32
C ILE A 55 11.72 -0.43 -2.77
N ASN A 56 11.79 -1.46 -3.61
CA ASN A 56 12.16 -1.31 -5.01
C ASN A 56 11.13 -0.52 -5.81
N GLU A 57 9.85 -0.80 -5.59
CA GLU A 57 8.78 -0.19 -6.38
C GLU A 57 8.40 1.21 -5.89
N SER A 58 8.43 1.44 -4.59
CA SER A 58 8.07 2.76 -4.06
C SER A 58 9.18 3.78 -4.22
N GLY A 59 10.44 3.32 -4.28
CA GLY A 59 11.60 4.19 -4.36
C GLY A 59 12.00 4.81 -3.04
N PHE A 60 11.34 4.46 -1.94
CA PHE A 60 11.68 4.98 -0.62
C PHE A 60 12.78 4.15 0.02
N SER A 61 13.45 4.72 1.02
CA SER A 61 14.53 4.03 1.72
C SER A 61 13.98 2.85 2.53
N ARG A 62 14.85 1.92 2.83
CA ARG A 62 14.51 0.74 3.63
C ARG A 62 13.94 1.16 4.99
N SER A 63 14.57 2.13 5.65
CA SER A 63 14.12 2.57 6.98
C SER A 63 12.73 3.19 6.92
N THR A 64 12.45 3.99 5.89
CA THR A 64 11.13 4.60 5.70
C THR A 64 10.06 3.53 5.49
N VAL A 65 10.36 2.54 4.64
CA VAL A 65 9.41 1.46 4.35
C VAL A 65 9.14 0.62 5.59
N TYR A 66 10.18 0.19 6.30
CA TYR A 66 10.00 -0.60 7.53
C TYR A 66 9.20 0.14 8.58
N LYS A 67 9.51 1.41 8.78
CA LYS A 67 8.79 2.24 9.77
C LYS A 67 7.31 2.35 9.42
N THR A 68 7.01 2.57 8.14
CA THR A 68 5.64 2.70 7.67
C THR A 68 4.87 1.39 7.78
N ILE A 69 5.49 0.28 7.39
CA ILE A 69 4.86 -1.04 7.49
C ILE A 69 4.56 -1.37 8.95
N LYS A 70 5.47 -1.05 9.86
CA LYS A 70 5.25 -1.28 11.29
C LYS A 70 4.05 -0.48 11.78
N LYS A 71 3.92 0.76 11.32
CA LYS A 71 2.78 1.61 11.66
C LYS A 71 1.47 1.00 11.15
N PHE A 72 1.47 0.49 9.92
CA PHE A 72 0.29 -0.17 9.36
C PHE A 72 -0.05 -1.47 10.09
N GLU A 73 0.96 -2.23 10.49
CA GLU A 73 0.76 -3.44 11.26
C GLU A 73 0.09 -3.13 12.60
N ASN A 74 0.58 -2.11 13.29
CA ASN A 74 0.02 -1.68 14.57
C ASN A 74 -1.42 -1.18 14.43
N ALA A 75 -1.77 -0.62 13.28
CA ALA A 75 -3.13 -0.14 12.99
C ALA A 75 -4.03 -1.23 12.40
N ASN A 76 -3.53 -2.45 12.28
CA ASN A 76 -4.26 -3.58 11.70
C ASN A 76 -4.65 -3.37 10.23
N LEU A 77 -3.87 -2.60 9.50
CA LEU A 77 -4.08 -2.37 8.06
C LEU A 77 -3.31 -3.36 7.21
N VAL A 78 -2.20 -3.89 7.73
CA VAL A 78 -1.34 -4.83 7.03
C VAL A 78 -0.96 -5.95 7.98
N LEU A 79 -0.92 -7.17 7.44
CA LEU A 79 -0.45 -8.35 8.16
C LEU A 79 0.91 -8.74 7.60
N MET A 80 1.82 -9.13 8.48
CA MET A 80 3.11 -9.68 8.09
C MET A 80 3.08 -11.19 8.32
N GLN A 81 3.25 -11.95 7.24
CA GLN A 81 3.26 -13.42 7.30
C GLN A 81 4.64 -13.92 6.95
N GLN A 82 5.20 -14.74 7.83
CA GLN A 82 6.51 -15.33 7.57
C GLN A 82 6.44 -16.29 6.39
N SER A 83 7.43 -16.20 5.50
CA SER A 83 7.50 -17.09 4.35
C SER A 83 7.81 -18.52 4.80
N GLN A 84 7.17 -19.50 4.17
CA GLN A 84 7.42 -20.90 4.49
C GLN A 84 8.80 -21.37 4.03
N GLY A 85 9.32 -20.76 2.98
CA GLY A 85 10.59 -21.15 2.39
C GLY A 85 11.81 -20.49 3.02
N ASP A 86 11.65 -19.29 3.57
CA ASP A 86 12.75 -18.53 4.17
C ASP A 86 12.22 -17.76 5.37
N LYS A 87 12.69 -18.15 6.56
CA LYS A 87 12.23 -17.54 7.81
C LYS A 87 12.63 -16.07 7.95
N ARG A 88 13.53 -15.59 7.11
CA ARG A 88 13.96 -14.19 7.14
C ARG A 88 13.09 -13.29 6.25
N GLU A 89 12.23 -13.90 5.43
CA GLU A 89 11.35 -13.16 4.54
C GLU A 89 9.94 -13.10 5.10
N PHE A 90 9.31 -11.95 4.94
CA PHE A 90 7.93 -11.74 5.33
C PHE A 90 7.13 -11.27 4.12
N ASN A 91 5.95 -11.83 3.99
CA ASN A 91 4.97 -11.41 2.99
C ASN A 91 4.01 -10.43 3.63
N LEU A 92 3.67 -9.39 2.89
CA LEU A 92 2.75 -8.37 3.34
C LEU A 92 1.40 -8.60 2.69
N VAL A 93 0.37 -8.60 3.50
CA VAL A 93 -1.00 -8.82 3.05
C VAL A 93 -1.87 -7.74 3.66
N LEU A 94 -2.74 -7.12 2.86
CA LEU A 94 -3.70 -6.17 3.40
C LEU A 94 -4.68 -6.91 4.30
N ALA A 95 -4.92 -6.31 5.45
CA ALA A 95 -5.84 -6.91 6.43
C ALA A 95 -7.30 -6.78 5.99
#